data_0e1d7569db27eb0982a87affb6e48822
#
_entry.id   0e1d7569db27eb0982a87affb6e48822
#
_cell.length_a   1.000
_cell.length_b   1.000
_cell.length_c   1.000
_cell.angle_alpha   90.00
_cell.angle_beta   90.00
_cell.angle_gamma   90.00
#
_symmetry.space_group_name_H-M   'P 1'
#
loop_
_entity.id
_entity.type
_entity.pdbx_description
1 polymer ?
#
loop_
_entity_poly.entity_id
_entity_poly.type
_entity_poly.pdbx_seq_one_letter_code
_entity_poly.pdbx_strand_id
1 'polypeptide(L)'
;SSAASDVYKRQTMNDAKAAGKKEISGVDAFTLYDTFGFPLDLTELILRENGMTVNEEEFNAEMQKQKERARNAAAVETGDWITIKEGDTHFVGYDFTEYETSILRYRQIKQKNQTLYQIVLSDTPFYAESGGQVGDTGVIVSEFETIEIIDTKKENNLPIHITKKLPEHLDVPMMACVDTEKRAACAANHSCTHLLDEALRQVLGTHVEQKGSLVTPESLRFDFSHFQKVTDEQLREVEHLVNAKIRENIPLTEYRNLPIEKAKELGAIALFGEKYGDEVRVVQFGNSIEFCGGTHVPATGKIGMVRIISESSVAAGVRRIEAITGAKVEELMDTVQDTLNDLKALFNNAPDLKVAIRKYIDENAGLKKQVEEFMKEKGAALKARLVENAKEINGVKVVKAIIPMSADVVKDIAFQLKGEIPANLFVVIGSVDNNKPMLTVMISEDLVKAGQNAGKPVSYTHL
;
A
#
# COMPACT_ATOMS: atom_id res chain seq x y z
N SER A 1 -10.41 0.15 -6.01
CA SER A 1 -10.13 -1.30 -6.25
C SER A 1 -11.24 -2.21 -5.71
N SER A 2 -11.87 -1.93 -4.55
CA SER A 2 -12.90 -2.81 -3.98
C SER A 2 -14.14 -3.01 -4.88
N ALA A 3 -14.64 -1.97 -5.55
CA ALA A 3 -15.81 -2.08 -6.42
C ALA A 3 -15.58 -2.97 -7.65
N ALA A 4 -14.41 -2.91 -8.26
CA ALA A 4 -14.07 -3.73 -9.43
C ALA A 4 -13.88 -5.21 -9.06
N SER A 5 -13.24 -5.50 -7.92
CA SER A 5 -13.11 -6.87 -7.41
C SER A 5 -14.46 -7.49 -7.04
N ASP A 6 -15.38 -6.69 -6.46
CA ASP A 6 -16.72 -7.15 -6.12
C ASP A 6 -17.57 -7.46 -7.36
N VAL A 7 -17.45 -6.64 -8.42
CA VAL A 7 -18.13 -6.89 -9.70
C VAL A 7 -17.60 -8.18 -10.33
N TYR A 8 -16.29 -8.34 -10.44
CA TYR A 8 -15.67 -9.53 -11.03
C TYR A 8 -16.04 -10.80 -10.26
N LYS A 9 -15.95 -10.76 -8.94
CA LYS A 9 -16.32 -11.88 -8.06
C LYS A 9 -17.78 -12.31 -8.26
N ARG A 10 -18.73 -11.35 -8.26
CA ARG A 10 -20.14 -11.63 -8.49
C ARG A 10 -20.39 -12.23 -9.87
N GLN A 11 -19.71 -11.72 -10.89
CA GLN A 11 -19.82 -12.22 -12.26
C GLN A 11 -19.33 -13.67 -12.34
N THR A 12 -18.14 -13.98 -11.84
CA THR A 12 -17.55 -15.32 -11.83
C THR A 12 -18.46 -16.34 -11.11
N MET A 13 -19.02 -15.95 -9.96
CA MET A 13 -19.97 -16.82 -9.23
C MET A 13 -21.28 -17.04 -10.00
N ASN A 14 -21.81 -16.00 -10.66
CA ASN A 14 -23.04 -16.11 -11.45
C ASN A 14 -22.82 -16.97 -12.70
N ASP A 15 -21.69 -16.82 -13.37
CA ASP A 15 -21.33 -17.61 -14.55
C ASP A 15 -21.18 -19.10 -14.19
N ALA A 16 -20.54 -19.41 -13.07
CA ALA A 16 -20.44 -20.77 -12.57
C ALA A 16 -21.80 -21.36 -12.23
N LYS A 17 -22.69 -20.62 -11.54
CA LYS A 17 -24.06 -21.02 -11.22
C LYS A 17 -24.91 -21.24 -12.47
N ALA A 18 -24.79 -20.36 -13.47
CA ALA A 18 -25.49 -20.48 -14.76
C ALA A 18 -25.03 -21.72 -15.54
N ALA A 19 -23.76 -22.12 -15.39
CA ALA A 19 -23.20 -23.34 -15.95
C ALA A 19 -23.50 -24.61 -15.12
N GLY A 20 -24.27 -24.50 -14.04
CA GLY A 20 -24.59 -25.60 -13.13
C GLY A 20 -23.42 -26.11 -12.31
N LYS A 21 -22.34 -25.37 -12.21
CA LYS A 21 -21.12 -25.71 -11.44
C LYS A 21 -21.22 -25.20 -10.01
N LYS A 22 -20.71 -26.00 -9.08
CA LYS A 22 -20.56 -25.62 -7.66
C LYS A 22 -19.13 -25.19 -7.32
N GLU A 23 -18.28 -25.09 -8.33
CA GLU A 23 -16.87 -24.74 -8.20
C GLU A 23 -16.53 -23.64 -9.21
N ILE A 24 -15.76 -22.62 -8.78
CA ILE A 24 -15.16 -21.66 -9.69
C ILE A 24 -13.78 -22.15 -10.14
N SER A 25 -13.31 -21.69 -11.30
CA SER A 25 -11.99 -22.07 -11.80
C SER A 25 -10.88 -21.45 -10.94
N GLY A 26 -9.76 -22.16 -10.80
CA GLY A 26 -8.59 -21.63 -10.14
C GLY A 26 -7.98 -20.44 -10.87
N VAL A 27 -8.19 -20.32 -12.20
CA VAL A 27 -7.79 -19.15 -13.00
C VAL A 27 -8.54 -17.89 -12.60
N ASP A 28 -9.86 -18.00 -12.37
CA ASP A 28 -10.66 -16.86 -11.93
C ASP A 28 -10.28 -16.44 -10.50
N ALA A 29 -10.06 -17.42 -9.61
CA ALA A 29 -9.56 -17.16 -8.26
C ALA A 29 -8.16 -16.53 -8.28
N PHE A 30 -7.28 -16.98 -9.19
CA PHE A 30 -5.96 -16.39 -9.39
C PHE A 30 -6.06 -14.95 -9.94
N THR A 31 -6.99 -14.67 -10.83
CA THR A 31 -7.23 -13.31 -11.32
C THR A 31 -7.70 -12.37 -10.21
N LEU A 32 -8.56 -12.86 -9.30
CA LEU A 32 -8.95 -12.10 -8.09
C LEU A 32 -7.73 -11.81 -7.21
N TYR A 33 -6.83 -12.76 -7.04
CA TYR A 33 -5.62 -12.62 -6.26
C TYR A 33 -4.60 -11.67 -6.91
N ASP A 34 -4.21 -11.95 -8.15
CA ASP A 34 -3.11 -11.29 -8.85
C ASP A 34 -3.47 -9.88 -9.34
N THR A 35 -4.67 -9.72 -9.92
CA THR A 35 -5.10 -8.45 -10.52
C THR A 35 -5.79 -7.52 -9.52
N PHE A 36 -6.58 -8.08 -8.62
CA PHE A 36 -7.40 -7.29 -7.70
C PHE A 36 -6.89 -7.30 -6.25
N GLY A 37 -5.82 -8.06 -5.96
CA GLY A 37 -5.24 -8.18 -4.62
C GLY A 37 -6.18 -8.85 -3.60
N PHE A 38 -7.11 -9.71 -4.08
CA PHE A 38 -8.11 -10.35 -3.25
C PHE A 38 -7.62 -11.74 -2.80
N PRO A 39 -7.33 -11.96 -1.50
CA PRO A 39 -6.75 -13.20 -1.01
C PRO A 39 -7.60 -14.44 -1.29
N LEU A 40 -6.94 -15.60 -1.49
CA LEU A 40 -7.61 -16.86 -1.79
C LEU A 40 -8.54 -17.31 -0.66
N ASP A 41 -8.11 -17.20 0.59
CA ASP A 41 -8.88 -17.55 1.78
C ASP A 41 -10.19 -16.76 1.91
N LEU A 42 -10.16 -15.48 1.54
CA LEU A 42 -11.36 -14.63 1.46
C LEU A 42 -12.26 -15.05 0.30
N THR A 43 -11.68 -15.46 -0.81
CA THR A 43 -12.42 -16.04 -1.96
C THR A 43 -13.12 -17.32 -1.53
N GLU A 44 -12.43 -18.23 -0.85
CA GLU A 44 -12.98 -19.49 -0.33
C GLU A 44 -14.10 -19.26 0.69
N LEU A 45 -13.92 -18.32 1.61
CA LEU A 45 -14.93 -17.98 2.60
C LEU A 45 -16.25 -17.55 1.94
N ILE A 46 -16.16 -16.62 0.99
CA ILE A 46 -17.33 -16.10 0.26
C ILE A 46 -17.99 -17.19 -0.59
N LEU A 47 -17.18 -18.03 -1.23
CA LEU A 47 -17.69 -19.16 -2.01
C LEU A 47 -18.43 -20.15 -1.12
N ARG A 48 -17.88 -20.49 0.06
CA ARG A 48 -18.49 -21.39 1.05
C ARG A 48 -19.83 -20.86 1.54
N GLU A 49 -19.96 -19.56 1.83
CA GLU A 49 -21.20 -18.90 2.18
C GLU A 49 -22.27 -19.01 1.07
N ASN A 50 -21.83 -19.15 -0.18
CA ASN A 50 -22.70 -19.32 -1.36
C ASN A 50 -22.86 -20.77 -1.81
N GLY A 51 -22.38 -21.74 -1.01
CA GLY A 51 -22.45 -23.18 -1.31
C GLY A 51 -21.58 -23.60 -2.49
N MET A 52 -20.47 -22.88 -2.71
CA MET A 52 -19.51 -23.09 -3.79
C MET A 52 -18.10 -23.36 -3.24
N THR A 53 -17.24 -23.88 -4.10
CA THR A 53 -15.81 -24.12 -3.83
C THR A 53 -14.93 -23.49 -4.92
N VAL A 54 -13.62 -23.52 -4.74
CA VAL A 54 -12.63 -23.12 -5.74
C VAL A 54 -11.76 -24.32 -6.12
N ASN A 55 -11.30 -24.36 -7.36
CA ASN A 55 -10.31 -25.34 -7.79
C ASN A 55 -8.90 -24.88 -7.35
N GLU A 56 -8.47 -25.36 -6.17
CA GLU A 56 -7.19 -24.99 -5.57
C GLU A 56 -5.99 -25.52 -6.38
N GLU A 57 -6.12 -26.70 -7.04
CA GLU A 57 -5.03 -27.25 -7.86
C GLU A 57 -4.74 -26.34 -9.05
N GLU A 58 -5.79 -25.87 -9.72
CA GLU A 58 -5.67 -24.95 -10.84
C GLU A 58 -5.15 -23.56 -10.40
N PHE A 59 -5.60 -23.05 -9.24
CA PHE A 59 -5.06 -21.84 -8.64
C PHE A 59 -3.55 -21.95 -8.36
N ASN A 60 -3.12 -23.05 -7.74
CA ASN A 60 -1.73 -23.30 -7.42
C ASN A 60 -0.87 -23.46 -8.70
N ALA A 61 -1.42 -24.04 -9.77
CA ALA A 61 -0.74 -24.12 -11.06
C ALA A 61 -0.51 -22.73 -11.67
N GLU A 62 -1.49 -21.82 -11.62
CA GLU A 62 -1.33 -20.44 -12.09
C GLU A 62 -0.34 -19.64 -11.21
N MET A 63 -0.38 -19.83 -9.89
CA MET A 63 0.58 -19.26 -8.96
C MET A 63 2.03 -19.73 -9.29
N GLN A 64 2.20 -21.00 -9.62
CA GLN A 64 3.50 -21.53 -10.01
C GLN A 64 3.98 -20.94 -11.34
N LYS A 65 3.11 -20.81 -12.33
CA LYS A 65 3.43 -20.13 -13.60
C LYS A 65 3.84 -18.66 -13.40
N GLN A 66 3.20 -17.96 -12.47
CA GLN A 66 3.58 -16.58 -12.13
C GLN A 66 4.97 -16.54 -11.50
N LYS A 67 5.26 -17.44 -10.54
CA LYS A 67 6.59 -17.56 -9.92
C LYS A 67 7.67 -17.88 -10.94
N GLU A 68 7.39 -18.78 -11.90
CA GLU A 68 8.31 -19.12 -12.99
C GLU A 68 8.53 -17.94 -13.95
N ARG A 69 7.47 -17.23 -14.32
CA ARG A 69 7.59 -15.98 -15.11
C ARG A 69 8.42 -14.93 -14.40
N ALA A 70 8.20 -14.72 -13.10
CA ALA A 70 8.99 -13.79 -12.29
C ALA A 70 10.46 -14.24 -12.18
N ARG A 71 10.74 -15.54 -12.00
CA ARG A 71 12.10 -16.12 -12.02
C ARG A 71 12.78 -15.93 -13.38
N ASN A 72 12.09 -16.23 -14.48
CA ASN A 72 12.64 -16.09 -15.84
C ASN A 72 12.88 -14.61 -16.21
N ALA A 73 12.00 -13.69 -15.75
CA ALA A 73 12.21 -12.27 -15.92
C ALA A 73 13.39 -11.72 -15.07
N ALA A 74 13.74 -12.43 -14.00
CA ALA A 74 14.88 -12.14 -13.13
C ALA A 74 16.13 -12.98 -13.49
N ALA A 75 16.08 -13.80 -14.56
CA ALA A 75 17.19 -14.64 -14.97
C ALA A 75 18.45 -13.79 -15.24
N VAL A 76 19.52 -14.14 -14.57
CA VAL A 76 20.84 -13.53 -14.70
C VAL A 76 21.72 -14.48 -15.49
N GLU A 77 22.20 -14.04 -16.66
CA GLU A 77 23.23 -14.76 -17.37
C GLU A 77 24.57 -14.50 -16.69
N THR A 78 25.17 -15.53 -16.13
CA THR A 78 26.46 -15.44 -15.43
C THR A 78 27.58 -15.99 -16.29
N GLY A 79 28.67 -15.21 -16.41
CA GLY A 79 29.92 -15.67 -16.95
C GLY A 79 30.71 -16.54 -15.94
N ASP A 80 31.85 -17.10 -16.40
CA ASP A 80 32.77 -17.83 -15.54
C ASP A 80 33.54 -16.89 -14.60
N TRP A 81 33.94 -17.43 -13.45
CA TRP A 81 34.81 -16.68 -12.52
C TRP A 81 36.23 -16.54 -13.08
N ILE A 82 36.71 -15.31 -13.05
CA ILE A 82 38.11 -14.97 -13.35
C ILE A 82 38.81 -14.72 -12.02
N THR A 83 39.76 -15.58 -11.67
CA THR A 83 40.55 -15.47 -10.44
C THR A 83 41.70 -14.50 -10.63
N ILE A 84 41.86 -13.53 -9.75
CA ILE A 84 42.96 -12.58 -9.68
C ILE A 84 43.96 -13.06 -8.63
N LYS A 85 43.45 -13.49 -7.46
CA LYS A 85 44.27 -13.94 -6.34
C LYS A 85 43.56 -15.12 -5.66
N GLU A 86 44.28 -16.13 -5.28
CA GLU A 86 43.73 -17.23 -4.46
C GLU A 86 43.59 -16.76 -3.01
N GLY A 87 42.53 -17.20 -2.35
CA GLY A 87 42.25 -16.90 -0.95
C GLY A 87 40.79 -17.13 -0.58
N ASP A 88 40.54 -17.06 0.72
CA ASP A 88 39.22 -17.15 1.31
C ASP A 88 38.67 -15.76 1.62
N THR A 89 37.36 -15.64 1.72
CA THR A 89 36.67 -14.41 2.07
C THR A 89 36.32 -14.42 3.55
N HIS A 90 36.65 -13.32 4.25
CA HIS A 90 36.26 -13.12 5.63
C HIS A 90 35.30 -11.94 5.77
N PHE A 91 34.20 -12.15 6.48
CA PHE A 91 33.27 -11.07 6.81
C PHE A 91 33.71 -10.38 8.12
N VAL A 92 34.03 -9.11 8.04
CA VAL A 92 34.48 -8.26 9.17
C VAL A 92 33.46 -7.18 9.56
N GLY A 93 32.29 -7.17 8.92
CA GLY A 93 31.33 -6.08 8.97
C GLY A 93 30.48 -6.00 10.26
N TYR A 94 30.68 -6.89 11.25
CA TYR A 94 30.13 -6.68 12.58
C TYR A 94 30.93 -5.67 13.41
N ASP A 95 32.24 -5.53 13.10
CA ASP A 95 33.15 -4.71 13.87
C ASP A 95 33.61 -3.46 13.08
N PHE A 96 33.64 -3.56 11.75
CA PHE A 96 34.16 -2.53 10.86
C PHE A 96 33.17 -2.15 9.77
N THR A 97 33.12 -0.88 9.42
CA THR A 97 32.42 -0.32 8.23
C THR A 97 33.37 0.05 7.11
N GLU A 98 34.67 0.10 7.42
CA GLU A 98 35.77 0.31 6.48
C GLU A 98 36.86 -0.72 6.76
N TYR A 99 37.39 -1.34 5.70
CA TYR A 99 38.44 -2.34 5.86
C TYR A 99 39.31 -2.46 4.60
N GLU A 100 40.63 -2.66 4.76
CA GLU A 100 41.54 -2.94 3.66
C GLU A 100 41.26 -4.30 3.06
N THR A 101 41.20 -4.39 1.74
CA THR A 101 40.84 -5.58 1.01
C THR A 101 41.55 -5.71 -0.32
N SER A 102 41.43 -6.90 -0.93
CA SER A 102 41.87 -7.17 -2.30
C SER A 102 40.78 -7.92 -3.06
N ILE A 103 40.73 -7.74 -4.38
CA ILE A 103 39.82 -8.55 -5.22
C ILE A 103 40.45 -9.94 -5.39
N LEU A 104 39.70 -10.97 -4.99
CA LEU A 104 40.08 -12.36 -5.21
C LEU A 104 39.67 -12.84 -6.59
N ARG A 105 38.44 -12.58 -6.99
CA ARG A 105 37.88 -12.98 -8.28
C ARG A 105 36.73 -12.11 -8.68
N TYR A 106 36.40 -12.12 -9.97
CA TYR A 106 35.23 -11.43 -10.50
C TYR A 106 34.59 -12.23 -11.63
N ARG A 107 33.34 -11.91 -11.96
CA ARG A 107 32.67 -12.38 -13.18
C ARG A 107 31.75 -11.30 -13.71
N GLN A 108 31.48 -11.36 -15.01
CA GLN A 108 30.48 -10.53 -15.66
C GLN A 108 29.11 -11.20 -15.60
N ILE A 109 28.08 -10.42 -15.37
CA ILE A 109 26.70 -10.87 -15.42
C ILE A 109 25.88 -9.95 -16.33
N LYS A 110 24.84 -10.50 -16.93
CA LYS A 110 23.83 -9.70 -17.66
C LYS A 110 22.50 -9.84 -16.97
N GLN A 111 21.93 -8.72 -16.61
CA GLN A 111 20.63 -8.60 -15.96
C GLN A 111 19.82 -7.52 -16.64
N LYS A 112 18.60 -7.86 -17.15
CA LYS A 112 17.69 -6.89 -17.82
C LYS A 112 18.40 -5.98 -18.85
N ASN A 113 19.21 -6.58 -19.73
CA ASN A 113 20.02 -5.87 -20.75
C ASN A 113 21.11 -4.94 -20.19
N GLN A 114 21.43 -4.98 -18.91
CA GLN A 114 22.57 -4.30 -18.33
C GLN A 114 23.69 -5.28 -18.03
N THR A 115 24.92 -4.85 -18.34
CA THR A 115 26.12 -5.55 -17.93
C THR A 115 26.51 -5.09 -16.54
N LEU A 116 26.63 -6.02 -15.60
CA LEU A 116 27.10 -5.80 -14.24
C LEU A 116 28.26 -6.73 -13.96
N TYR A 117 28.97 -6.47 -12.89
CA TYR A 117 30.07 -7.29 -12.43
C TYR A 117 29.82 -7.75 -11.00
N GLN A 118 30.21 -8.96 -10.73
CA GLN A 118 30.24 -9.55 -9.41
C GLN A 118 31.69 -9.67 -8.97
N ILE A 119 32.00 -9.15 -7.79
CA ILE A 119 33.35 -9.11 -7.24
C ILE A 119 33.34 -9.84 -5.89
N VAL A 120 34.36 -10.66 -5.66
CA VAL A 120 34.63 -11.31 -4.38
C VAL A 120 35.88 -10.68 -3.77
N LEU A 121 35.74 -10.21 -2.52
CA LEU A 121 36.82 -9.55 -1.76
C LEU A 121 37.43 -10.54 -0.75
N SER A 122 38.71 -10.35 -0.38
CA SER A 122 39.41 -11.13 0.64
C SER A 122 38.79 -10.89 2.02
N ASP A 123 38.62 -9.62 2.38
CA ASP A 123 38.00 -9.19 3.62
C ASP A 123 36.91 -8.19 3.29
N THR A 124 35.71 -8.38 3.82
CA THR A 124 34.60 -7.50 3.47
C THR A 124 33.83 -7.02 4.69
N PRO A 125 33.66 -5.67 4.82
CA PRO A 125 32.76 -5.12 5.80
C PRO A 125 31.30 -5.11 5.32
N PHE A 126 31.04 -5.43 4.03
CA PHE A 126 29.70 -5.41 3.43
C PHE A 126 28.88 -6.61 3.88
N TYR A 127 27.74 -6.36 4.52
CA TYR A 127 26.76 -7.38 4.84
C TYR A 127 26.11 -7.90 3.57
N ALA A 128 26.14 -9.19 3.35
CA ALA A 128 25.46 -9.83 2.23
C ALA A 128 24.02 -10.14 2.61
N GLU A 129 23.06 -9.87 1.68
CA GLU A 129 21.64 -10.10 1.90
C GLU A 129 21.37 -11.48 2.50
N SER A 130 20.79 -11.50 3.67
CA SER A 130 20.48 -12.70 4.44
C SER A 130 19.49 -12.39 5.56
N GLY A 131 18.72 -13.38 6.02
CA GLY A 131 17.85 -13.25 7.19
C GLY A 131 16.81 -12.11 7.06
N GLY A 132 16.37 -11.78 5.85
CA GLY A 132 15.44 -10.70 5.60
C GLY A 132 16.06 -9.29 5.56
N GLN A 133 17.34 -9.11 5.92
CA GLN A 133 18.03 -7.84 5.77
C GLN A 133 18.67 -7.74 4.38
N VAL A 134 18.46 -6.60 3.69
CA VAL A 134 19.09 -6.31 2.39
C VAL A 134 20.61 -6.19 2.51
N GLY A 135 21.30 -6.43 1.41
CA GLY A 135 22.75 -6.28 1.32
C GLY A 135 23.18 -4.81 1.43
N ASP A 136 24.39 -4.61 1.93
CA ASP A 136 24.97 -3.28 2.00
C ASP A 136 25.36 -2.74 0.63
N THR A 137 25.36 -1.43 0.58
CA THR A 137 25.92 -0.62 -0.52
C THR A 137 27.10 0.21 -0.02
N GLY A 138 27.87 0.77 -0.93
CA GLY A 138 28.99 1.63 -0.59
C GLY A 138 29.98 1.73 -1.73
N VAL A 139 31.27 1.79 -1.42
CA VAL A 139 32.33 1.92 -2.42
C VAL A 139 33.55 1.06 -2.08
N ILE A 140 34.30 0.66 -3.11
CA ILE A 140 35.70 0.24 -2.95
C ILE A 140 36.59 1.33 -3.56
N VAL A 141 37.63 1.73 -2.83
CA VAL A 141 38.49 2.84 -3.17
C VAL A 141 39.95 2.37 -3.30
N SER A 142 40.59 2.64 -4.40
CA SER A 142 42.01 2.49 -4.59
C SER A 142 42.67 3.87 -4.77
N GLU A 143 44.00 3.93 -4.92
CA GLU A 143 44.72 5.18 -5.27
C GLU A 143 44.30 5.69 -6.66
N PHE A 144 43.73 4.84 -7.52
CA PHE A 144 43.44 5.19 -8.92
C PHE A 144 41.96 5.54 -9.13
N GLU A 145 41.03 4.89 -8.40
CA GLU A 145 39.61 5.02 -8.69
C GLU A 145 38.74 4.63 -7.49
N THR A 146 37.46 5.04 -7.60
CA THR A 146 36.38 4.65 -6.69
C THR A 146 35.32 3.89 -7.47
N ILE A 147 34.98 2.73 -7.02
CA ILE A 147 33.95 1.85 -7.62
C ILE A 147 32.75 1.72 -6.67
N GLU A 148 31.58 2.01 -7.18
CA GLU A 148 30.33 1.87 -6.44
C GLU A 148 29.93 0.40 -6.31
N ILE A 149 29.66 -0.04 -5.07
CA ILE A 149 29.00 -1.29 -4.75
C ILE A 149 27.48 -0.99 -4.60
N ILE A 150 26.71 -1.44 -5.58
CA ILE A 150 25.26 -1.16 -5.63
C ILE A 150 24.41 -2.15 -4.84
N ASP A 151 24.93 -3.33 -4.53
CA ASP A 151 24.30 -4.36 -3.74
C ASP A 151 25.33 -5.40 -3.30
N THR A 152 25.02 -6.14 -2.23
CA THR A 152 25.85 -7.26 -1.76
C THR A 152 24.94 -8.49 -1.53
N LYS A 153 25.15 -9.52 -2.31
CA LYS A 153 24.37 -10.77 -2.28
C LYS A 153 25.16 -11.90 -1.66
N LYS A 154 24.48 -12.95 -1.25
CA LYS A 154 25.08 -14.16 -0.71
C LYS A 154 24.84 -15.33 -1.67
N GLU A 155 25.91 -15.97 -2.11
CA GLU A 155 25.85 -17.19 -2.94
C GLU A 155 26.71 -18.27 -2.28
N ASN A 156 26.11 -19.37 -1.86
CA ASN A 156 26.80 -20.47 -1.14
C ASN A 156 27.66 -19.97 0.04
N ASN A 157 27.12 -19.11 0.87
CA ASN A 157 27.79 -18.42 1.97
C ASN A 157 28.92 -17.44 1.59
N LEU A 158 29.15 -17.22 0.30
CA LEU A 158 30.12 -16.27 -0.20
C LEU A 158 29.47 -14.89 -0.41
N PRO A 159 29.98 -13.83 0.22
CA PRO A 159 29.57 -12.45 -0.10
C PRO A 159 30.01 -12.05 -1.50
N ILE A 160 29.07 -11.58 -2.29
CA ILE A 160 29.28 -11.14 -3.68
C ILE A 160 28.84 -9.69 -3.82
N HIS A 161 29.78 -8.82 -4.19
CA HIS A 161 29.58 -7.40 -4.37
C HIS A 161 29.22 -7.12 -5.82
N ILE A 162 28.11 -6.40 -6.05
CA ILE A 162 27.61 -6.07 -7.39
C ILE A 162 27.99 -4.65 -7.75
N THR A 163 28.61 -4.48 -8.93
CA THR A 163 29.04 -3.18 -9.46
C THR A 163 28.60 -2.99 -10.90
N LYS A 164 28.49 -1.73 -11.34
CA LYS A 164 28.22 -1.37 -12.74
C LYS A 164 29.49 -1.31 -13.57
N LYS A 165 30.63 -1.10 -12.93
CA LYS A 165 31.94 -0.94 -13.56
C LYS A 165 32.97 -1.83 -12.86
N LEU A 166 33.78 -2.54 -13.63
CA LEU A 166 34.92 -3.28 -13.10
C LEU A 166 36.11 -2.28 -12.91
N PRO A 167 36.86 -2.38 -11.79
CA PRO A 167 38.11 -1.59 -11.65
C PRO A 167 39.07 -1.84 -12.79
N GLU A 168 39.80 -0.78 -13.18
CA GLU A 168 40.87 -0.89 -14.18
C GLU A 168 42.11 -1.60 -13.62
N HIS A 169 42.38 -1.44 -12.32
CA HIS A 169 43.48 -2.07 -11.60
C HIS A 169 42.91 -3.07 -10.57
N LEU A 170 42.98 -4.37 -10.86
CA LEU A 170 42.36 -5.44 -10.07
C LEU A 170 43.30 -6.03 -9.00
N ASP A 171 44.60 -5.84 -9.15
CA ASP A 171 45.67 -6.43 -8.33
C ASP A 171 46.22 -5.49 -7.23
N VAL A 172 45.60 -4.34 -7.08
CA VAL A 172 46.01 -3.32 -6.08
C VAL A 172 45.21 -3.46 -4.78
N PRO A 173 45.77 -3.10 -3.62
CA PRO A 173 45.04 -2.97 -2.39
C PRO A 173 43.91 -1.93 -2.51
N MET A 174 42.79 -2.17 -1.88
CA MET A 174 41.63 -1.29 -1.90
C MET A 174 41.10 -1.12 -0.48
N MET A 175 40.41 0.00 -0.24
CA MET A 175 39.63 0.22 0.96
C MET A 175 38.17 -0.04 0.62
N ALA A 176 37.56 -1.01 1.28
CA ALA A 176 36.12 -1.30 1.22
C ALA A 176 35.39 -0.42 2.25
N CYS A 177 34.51 0.47 1.79
CA CYS A 177 33.80 1.43 2.63
C CYS A 177 32.29 1.26 2.47
N VAL A 178 31.61 0.84 3.52
CA VAL A 178 30.15 0.69 3.56
C VAL A 178 29.49 2.06 3.65
N ASP A 179 28.32 2.22 3.00
CA ASP A 179 27.41 3.35 3.23
C ASP A 179 26.89 3.30 4.68
N THR A 180 27.54 4.08 5.55
CA THR A 180 27.29 4.04 6.99
C THR A 180 25.91 4.53 7.39
N GLU A 181 25.32 5.44 6.63
CA GLU A 181 23.96 5.95 6.89
C GLU A 181 22.92 4.84 6.62
N LYS A 182 23.00 4.19 5.47
CA LYS A 182 22.12 3.08 5.13
C LYS A 182 22.31 1.89 6.08
N ARG A 183 23.55 1.54 6.41
CA ARG A 183 23.87 0.48 7.37
C ARG A 183 23.28 0.78 8.75
N ALA A 184 23.41 2.02 9.24
CA ALA A 184 22.84 2.42 10.53
C ALA A 184 21.32 2.35 10.52
N ALA A 185 20.68 2.80 9.44
CA ALA A 185 19.22 2.68 9.28
C ALA A 185 18.75 1.23 9.21
N CYS A 186 19.44 0.36 8.45
CA CYS A 186 19.16 -1.09 8.44
C CYS A 186 19.33 -1.70 9.84
N ALA A 187 20.40 -1.39 10.55
CA ALA A 187 20.66 -1.89 11.89
C ALA A 187 19.59 -1.45 12.90
N ALA A 188 19.10 -0.21 12.79
CA ALA A 188 17.99 0.32 13.57
C ALA A 188 16.68 -0.44 13.29
N ASN A 189 16.33 -0.58 12.01
CA ASN A 189 15.14 -1.33 11.60
C ASN A 189 15.24 -2.81 11.99
N HIS A 190 16.40 -3.45 11.86
CA HIS A 190 16.58 -4.85 12.25
C HIS A 190 16.45 -5.05 13.75
N SER A 191 17.12 -4.20 14.54
CA SER A 191 16.99 -4.27 16.01
C SER A 191 15.55 -3.98 16.46
N CYS A 192 14.87 -3.06 15.79
CA CYS A 192 13.46 -2.80 16.04
C CYS A 192 12.58 -4.02 15.73
N THR A 193 12.93 -4.81 14.70
CA THR A 193 12.19 -6.05 14.36
C THR A 193 12.20 -7.05 15.52
N HIS A 194 13.33 -7.21 16.20
CA HIS A 194 13.44 -8.06 17.39
C HIS A 194 12.58 -7.56 18.56
N LEU A 195 12.61 -6.25 18.83
CA LEU A 195 11.75 -5.66 19.86
C LEU A 195 10.27 -5.75 19.52
N LEU A 196 9.94 -5.67 18.21
CA LEU A 196 8.58 -5.81 17.72
C LEU A 196 8.05 -7.23 17.90
N ASP A 197 8.85 -8.26 17.61
CA ASP A 197 8.47 -9.66 17.85
C ASP A 197 8.17 -9.90 19.33
N GLU A 198 9.07 -9.46 20.24
CA GLU A 198 8.86 -9.55 21.67
C GLU A 198 7.55 -8.87 22.11
N ALA A 199 7.30 -7.64 21.65
CA ALA A 199 6.11 -6.87 22.00
C ALA A 199 4.82 -7.51 21.45
N LEU A 200 4.85 -8.01 20.21
CA LEU A 200 3.71 -8.73 19.63
C LEU A 200 3.39 -10.01 20.40
N ARG A 201 4.40 -10.78 20.80
CA ARG A 201 4.21 -11.97 21.66
C ARG A 201 3.65 -11.62 23.02
N GLN A 202 4.04 -10.49 23.58
CA GLN A 202 3.52 -10.00 24.86
C GLN A 202 2.05 -9.58 24.78
N VAL A 203 1.65 -8.88 23.72
CA VAL A 203 0.30 -8.32 23.55
C VAL A 203 -0.69 -9.34 22.96
N LEU A 204 -0.27 -10.12 21.98
CA LEU A 204 -1.14 -11.03 21.23
C LEU A 204 -1.06 -12.47 21.72
N GLY A 205 0.05 -12.85 22.35
CA GLY A 205 0.29 -14.18 22.89
C GLY A 205 1.45 -14.93 22.23
N THR A 206 1.86 -16.03 22.90
CA THR A 206 3.05 -16.82 22.52
C THR A 206 2.92 -17.62 21.20
N HIS A 207 1.73 -17.64 20.58
CA HIS A 207 1.49 -18.24 19.27
C HIS A 207 2.04 -17.37 18.12
N VAL A 208 2.42 -16.12 18.41
CA VAL A 208 3.09 -15.25 17.43
C VAL A 208 4.45 -15.84 17.10
N GLU A 209 4.66 -16.14 15.83
CA GLU A 209 5.91 -16.65 15.26
C GLU A 209 6.21 -15.90 13.96
N GLN A 210 7.46 -15.53 13.74
CA GLN A 210 7.87 -14.93 12.48
C GLN A 210 7.64 -15.90 11.32
N LYS A 211 6.97 -15.43 10.27
CA LYS A 211 6.75 -16.15 8.99
C LYS A 211 7.52 -15.51 7.83
N GLY A 212 7.98 -14.28 8.00
CA GLY A 212 8.82 -13.56 7.05
C GLY A 212 9.27 -12.23 7.62
N SER A 213 10.35 -11.70 7.08
CA SER A 213 10.90 -10.39 7.42
C SER A 213 11.52 -9.74 6.21
N LEU A 214 11.47 -8.40 6.16
CA LEU A 214 12.26 -7.60 5.23
C LEU A 214 12.74 -6.35 5.99
N VAL A 215 14.04 -6.14 5.98
CA VAL A 215 14.69 -4.99 6.62
C VAL A 215 15.47 -4.23 5.57
N THR A 216 15.10 -2.98 5.35
CA THR A 216 15.74 -2.03 4.45
C THR A 216 16.16 -0.77 5.20
N PRO A 217 16.94 0.15 4.62
CA PRO A 217 17.20 1.44 5.24
C PRO A 217 15.93 2.27 5.48
N GLU A 218 14.91 2.10 4.63
CA GLU A 218 13.69 2.90 4.66
C GLU A 218 12.66 2.38 5.66
N SER A 219 12.59 1.06 5.86
CA SER A 219 11.52 0.43 6.65
C SER A 219 11.85 -0.99 7.06
N LEU A 220 11.07 -1.48 8.00
CA LEU A 220 10.99 -2.90 8.32
C LEU A 220 9.59 -3.45 7.99
N ARG A 221 9.56 -4.72 7.61
CA ARG A 221 8.33 -5.50 7.41
C ARG A 221 8.45 -6.79 8.22
N PHE A 222 7.41 -7.09 8.97
CA PHE A 222 7.34 -8.28 9.81
C PHE A 222 6.05 -9.05 9.55
N ASP A 223 6.18 -10.28 9.05
CA ASP A 223 5.08 -11.21 8.79
C ASP A 223 5.05 -12.25 9.92
N PHE A 224 3.89 -12.44 10.54
CA PHE A 224 3.76 -13.30 11.72
C PHE A 224 2.44 -14.06 11.77
N SER A 225 2.43 -15.18 12.49
CA SER A 225 1.23 -15.99 12.70
C SER A 225 0.26 -15.30 13.64
N HIS A 226 -0.94 -14.97 13.15
CA HIS A 226 -2.06 -14.51 13.96
C HIS A 226 -3.36 -14.61 13.15
N PHE A 227 -4.45 -15.11 13.77
CA PHE A 227 -5.68 -15.46 13.06
C PHE A 227 -6.68 -14.31 12.95
N GLN A 228 -6.49 -13.23 13.67
CA GLN A 228 -7.41 -12.10 13.72
C GLN A 228 -6.71 -10.81 13.27
N LYS A 229 -7.50 -9.81 12.86
CA LYS A 229 -6.97 -8.47 12.65
C LYS A 229 -6.46 -7.91 13.98
N VAL A 230 -5.26 -7.35 14.00
CA VAL A 230 -4.75 -6.64 15.16
C VAL A 230 -5.48 -5.31 15.29
N THR A 231 -6.04 -5.03 16.46
CA THR A 231 -6.82 -3.80 16.68
C THR A 231 -5.93 -2.58 16.78
N ASP A 232 -6.48 -1.40 16.55
CA ASP A 232 -5.74 -0.14 16.67
C ASP A 232 -5.21 0.10 18.10
N GLU A 233 -5.92 -0.43 19.13
CA GLU A 233 -5.49 -0.39 20.52
C GLU A 233 -4.28 -1.30 20.75
N GLN A 234 -4.33 -2.53 20.25
CA GLN A 234 -3.22 -3.48 20.32
C GLN A 234 -1.98 -2.98 19.58
N LEU A 235 -2.16 -2.39 18.38
CA LEU A 235 -1.05 -1.79 17.62
C LEU A 235 -0.39 -0.64 18.39
N ARG A 236 -1.19 0.21 19.05
CA ARG A 236 -0.67 1.29 19.89
C ARG A 236 0.08 0.74 21.13
N GLU A 237 -0.44 -0.31 21.73
CA GLU A 237 0.22 -0.96 22.88
C GLU A 237 1.56 -1.55 22.47
N VAL A 238 1.62 -2.29 21.35
CA VAL A 238 2.87 -2.82 20.79
C VAL A 238 3.87 -1.69 20.51
N GLU A 239 3.44 -0.62 19.82
CA GLU A 239 4.29 0.53 19.52
C GLU A 239 4.82 1.21 20.78
N HIS A 240 3.99 1.36 21.82
CA HIS A 240 4.39 1.93 23.10
C HIS A 240 5.41 1.06 23.84
N LEU A 241 5.24 -0.26 23.82
CA LEU A 241 6.19 -1.21 24.42
C LEU A 241 7.55 -1.14 23.73
N VAL A 242 7.57 -1.17 22.37
CA VAL A 242 8.82 -1.06 21.62
C VAL A 242 9.51 0.28 21.90
N ASN A 243 8.77 1.39 21.87
CA ASN A 243 9.32 2.71 22.18
C ASN A 243 9.79 2.84 23.63
N ALA A 244 9.18 2.12 24.59
CA ALA A 244 9.69 2.05 25.97
C ALA A 244 11.06 1.37 26.02
N LYS A 245 11.21 0.23 25.34
CA LYS A 245 12.50 -0.50 25.23
C LYS A 245 13.58 0.34 24.52
N ILE A 246 13.20 1.14 23.53
CA ILE A 246 14.12 2.09 22.87
C ILE A 246 14.62 3.12 23.89
N ARG A 247 13.72 3.71 24.70
CA ARG A 247 14.10 4.69 25.73
C ARG A 247 14.92 4.13 26.87
N GLU A 248 14.78 2.84 27.18
CA GLU A 248 15.62 2.14 28.16
C GLU A 248 17.09 2.07 27.75
N ASN A 249 17.38 2.28 26.45
CA ASN A 249 18.73 2.22 25.89
C ASN A 249 19.48 0.93 26.25
N ILE A 250 18.81 -0.20 26.07
CA ILE A 250 19.33 -1.53 26.41
C ILE A 250 20.54 -1.83 25.52
N PRO A 251 21.71 -2.17 26.08
CA PRO A 251 22.90 -2.52 25.32
C PRO A 251 22.70 -3.83 24.56
N LEU A 252 23.32 -3.94 23.39
CA LEU A 252 23.43 -5.18 22.64
C LEU A 252 24.33 -6.15 23.42
N THR A 253 23.83 -7.35 23.67
CA THR A 253 24.64 -8.50 24.05
C THR A 253 24.71 -9.46 22.87
N GLU A 254 25.92 -9.78 22.45
CA GLU A 254 26.18 -10.63 21.27
C GLU A 254 26.99 -11.84 21.65
N TYR A 255 26.53 -13.02 21.23
CA TYR A 255 27.24 -14.29 21.40
C TYR A 255 27.60 -14.81 20.01
N ARG A 256 28.88 -14.74 19.65
CA ARG A 256 29.41 -15.25 18.38
C ARG A 256 29.89 -16.69 18.57
N ASN A 257 29.67 -17.53 17.55
CA ASN A 257 30.11 -18.94 17.53
C ASN A 257 29.64 -19.72 18.77
N LEU A 258 28.39 -19.50 19.19
CA LEU A 258 27.81 -20.21 20.32
C LEU A 258 27.29 -21.59 19.83
N PRO A 259 27.65 -22.70 20.51
CA PRO A 259 27.04 -23.99 20.21
C PRO A 259 25.51 -23.92 20.29
N ILE A 260 24.83 -24.48 19.29
CA ILE A 260 23.37 -24.35 19.14
C ILE A 260 22.59 -24.81 20.37
N GLU A 261 23.07 -25.85 21.06
CA GLU A 261 22.43 -26.34 22.29
C GLU A 261 22.52 -25.32 23.43
N LYS A 262 23.65 -24.62 23.55
CA LYS A 262 23.81 -23.55 24.55
C LYS A 262 22.93 -22.35 24.21
N ALA A 263 22.77 -22.03 22.93
CA ALA A 263 21.88 -20.97 22.50
C ALA A 263 20.42 -21.26 22.84
N LYS A 264 19.98 -22.52 22.69
CA LYS A 264 18.66 -22.98 23.13
C LYS A 264 18.49 -22.93 24.65
N GLU A 265 19.50 -23.29 25.39
CA GLU A 265 19.50 -23.19 26.88
C GLU A 265 19.34 -21.75 27.34
N LEU A 266 19.85 -20.76 26.60
CA LEU A 266 19.63 -19.33 26.86
C LEU A 266 18.18 -18.89 26.54
N GLY A 267 17.37 -19.76 25.97
CA GLY A 267 16.02 -19.42 25.53
C GLY A 267 15.97 -18.65 24.20
N ALA A 268 17.04 -18.67 23.41
CA ALA A 268 17.09 -17.97 22.14
C ALA A 268 16.08 -18.56 21.13
N ILE A 269 15.31 -17.68 20.50
CA ILE A 269 14.30 -18.04 19.51
C ILE A 269 15.00 -18.26 18.17
N ALA A 270 14.77 -19.43 17.57
CA ALA A 270 15.22 -19.76 16.23
C ALA A 270 14.10 -19.50 15.22
N LEU A 271 14.42 -18.94 14.05
CA LEU A 271 13.45 -18.73 12.97
C LEU A 271 12.99 -20.08 12.41
N PHE A 272 11.68 -20.22 12.23
CA PHE A 272 11.09 -21.46 11.70
C PHE A 272 11.52 -21.69 10.26
N GLY A 273 12.01 -22.93 9.97
CA GLY A 273 12.39 -23.37 8.63
C GLY A 273 13.82 -23.01 8.20
N GLU A 274 14.61 -22.32 9.01
CA GLU A 274 16.03 -22.11 8.74
C GLU A 274 16.88 -23.30 9.23
N LYS A 275 17.91 -23.61 8.45
CA LYS A 275 18.90 -24.63 8.82
C LYS A 275 20.12 -23.93 9.43
N TYR A 276 20.35 -24.18 10.69
CA TYR A 276 21.51 -23.66 11.41
C TYR A 276 22.63 -24.70 11.43
N GLY A 277 23.88 -24.22 11.46
CA GLY A 277 25.05 -25.06 11.71
C GLY A 277 25.17 -25.46 13.19
N ASP A 278 26.29 -26.09 13.54
CA ASP A 278 26.59 -26.48 14.92
C ASP A 278 26.84 -25.27 15.84
N GLU A 279 27.29 -24.17 15.25
CA GLU A 279 27.52 -22.88 15.90
C GLU A 279 26.64 -21.80 15.30
N VAL A 280 26.10 -20.92 16.17
CA VAL A 280 25.18 -19.85 15.79
C VAL A 280 25.59 -18.52 16.43
N ARG A 281 25.17 -17.42 15.82
CA ARG A 281 25.20 -16.10 16.45
C ARG A 281 23.88 -15.83 17.13
N VAL A 282 23.93 -15.38 18.39
CA VAL A 282 22.76 -14.95 19.16
C VAL A 282 22.88 -13.47 19.47
N VAL A 283 21.78 -12.75 19.27
CA VAL A 283 21.61 -11.33 19.56
C VAL A 283 20.60 -11.18 20.69
N GLN A 284 20.93 -10.38 21.69
CA GLN A 284 20.07 -10.15 22.84
C GLN A 284 19.92 -8.65 23.15
N PHE A 285 18.67 -8.21 23.29
CA PHE A 285 18.28 -6.93 23.86
C PHE A 285 17.29 -7.18 25.01
N GLY A 286 17.82 -7.20 26.24
CA GLY A 286 16.99 -7.52 27.41
C GLY A 286 16.41 -8.94 27.34
N ASN A 287 15.08 -9.04 27.21
CA ASN A 287 14.37 -10.32 27.11
C ASN A 287 14.24 -10.85 25.69
N SER A 288 14.48 -10.01 24.67
CA SER A 288 14.53 -10.46 23.29
C SER A 288 15.88 -11.15 23.04
N ILE A 289 15.84 -12.46 22.78
CA ILE A 289 17.02 -13.30 22.54
C ILE A 289 16.75 -14.13 21.31
N GLU A 290 17.50 -13.92 20.23
CA GLU A 290 17.22 -14.53 18.94
C GLU A 290 18.48 -14.98 18.20
N PHE A 291 18.36 -16.07 17.42
CA PHE A 291 19.37 -16.45 16.44
C PHE A 291 19.34 -15.43 15.30
N CYS A 292 20.40 -14.66 15.15
CA CYS A 292 20.42 -13.61 14.14
C CYS A 292 21.81 -13.35 13.58
N GLY A 293 21.93 -13.42 12.23
CA GLY A 293 23.14 -13.07 11.49
C GLY A 293 23.19 -11.61 11.02
N GLY A 294 22.14 -10.81 11.25
CA GLY A 294 22.03 -9.43 10.76
C GLY A 294 22.87 -8.41 11.52
N THR A 295 22.85 -7.18 11.05
CA THR A 295 23.53 -6.06 11.72
C THR A 295 22.57 -5.36 12.68
N HIS A 296 23.09 -4.95 13.84
CA HIS A 296 22.30 -4.37 14.92
C HIS A 296 22.92 -3.09 15.49
N VAL A 297 22.08 -2.27 16.11
CA VAL A 297 22.56 -1.10 16.86
C VAL A 297 23.28 -1.53 18.14
N PRO A 298 24.26 -0.76 18.63
CA PRO A 298 25.01 -1.08 19.85
C PRO A 298 24.14 -0.96 21.14
N ALA A 299 23.05 -0.22 21.06
CA ALA A 299 22.04 -0.13 22.12
C ALA A 299 20.71 0.34 21.52
N THR A 300 19.58 -0.04 22.13
CA THR A 300 18.23 0.23 21.60
C THR A 300 17.93 1.71 21.44
N GLY A 301 18.53 2.60 22.21
CA GLY A 301 18.38 4.04 22.06
C GLY A 301 18.84 4.59 20.70
N LYS A 302 19.73 3.88 19.99
CA LYS A 302 20.17 4.24 18.64
C LYS A 302 19.11 3.98 17.55
N ILE A 303 18.04 3.28 17.87
CA ILE A 303 16.88 3.12 16.97
C ILE A 303 16.13 4.46 16.82
N GLY A 304 16.19 5.33 17.84
CA GLY A 304 15.48 6.60 17.89
C GLY A 304 14.02 6.42 18.33
N MET A 305 13.11 6.27 17.38
CA MET A 305 11.70 6.03 17.62
C MET A 305 11.17 5.05 16.56
N VAL A 306 10.15 4.25 16.90
CA VAL A 306 9.42 3.43 15.93
C VAL A 306 8.02 3.98 15.72
N ARG A 307 7.54 3.86 14.48
CA ARG A 307 6.15 4.09 14.10
C ARG A 307 5.63 2.95 13.23
N ILE A 308 4.53 2.32 13.63
CA ILE A 308 3.81 1.35 12.80
C ILE A 308 3.02 2.11 11.75
N ILE A 309 3.24 1.79 10.48
CA ILE A 309 2.62 2.46 9.33
C ILE A 309 1.38 1.70 8.86
N SER A 310 1.46 0.37 8.82
CA SER A 310 0.36 -0.46 8.33
C SER A 310 0.29 -1.80 9.04
N GLU A 311 -0.92 -2.36 9.09
CA GLU A 311 -1.20 -3.73 9.47
C GLU A 311 -2.16 -4.34 8.45
N SER A 312 -1.83 -5.53 7.94
CA SER A 312 -2.63 -6.18 6.88
C SER A 312 -2.55 -7.70 6.96
N SER A 313 -3.50 -8.38 6.29
CA SER A 313 -3.43 -9.83 6.06
C SER A 313 -2.58 -10.13 4.82
N VAL A 314 -1.76 -11.16 4.88
CA VAL A 314 -0.93 -11.63 3.75
C VAL A 314 -1.41 -12.99 3.25
N ALA A 315 -1.77 -13.86 4.19
CA ALA A 315 -2.30 -15.20 3.92
C ALA A 315 -3.18 -15.65 5.09
N ALA A 316 -3.84 -16.77 4.95
CA ALA A 316 -4.63 -17.35 6.05
C ALA A 316 -3.76 -17.55 7.29
N GLY A 317 -4.15 -16.89 8.39
CA GLY A 317 -3.43 -16.96 9.67
C GLY A 317 -2.08 -16.24 9.68
N VAL A 318 -1.76 -15.40 8.67
CA VAL A 318 -0.53 -14.60 8.62
C VAL A 318 -0.85 -13.12 8.50
N ARG A 319 -0.38 -12.33 9.46
CA ARG A 319 -0.49 -10.88 9.48
C ARG A 319 0.85 -10.24 9.14
N ARG A 320 0.80 -9.03 8.61
CA ARG A 320 1.96 -8.20 8.27
C ARG A 320 1.89 -6.88 8.99
N ILE A 321 2.99 -6.47 9.60
CA ILE A 321 3.22 -5.11 10.07
C ILE A 321 4.34 -4.50 9.23
N GLU A 322 4.14 -3.25 8.83
CA GLU A 322 5.18 -2.39 8.26
C GLU A 322 5.43 -1.23 9.22
N ALA A 323 6.69 -0.95 9.51
CA ALA A 323 7.09 0.11 10.42
C ALA A 323 8.35 0.82 9.94
N ILE A 324 8.56 2.01 10.46
CA ILE A 324 9.73 2.86 10.18
C ILE A 324 10.38 3.27 11.51
N THR A 325 11.68 3.59 11.45
CA THR A 325 12.43 4.03 12.63
C THR A 325 13.24 5.31 12.38
N GLY A 326 13.69 5.93 13.45
CA GLY A 326 14.65 7.04 13.44
C GLY A 326 14.25 8.18 12.51
N ALA A 327 15.15 8.57 11.60
CA ALA A 327 14.96 9.70 10.68
C ALA A 327 13.67 9.60 9.84
N LYS A 328 13.24 8.38 9.48
CA LYS A 328 11.98 8.20 8.73
C LYS A 328 10.75 8.54 9.55
N VAL A 329 10.80 8.39 10.87
CA VAL A 329 9.73 8.86 11.76
C VAL A 329 9.74 10.39 11.84
N GLU A 330 10.91 11.04 11.87
CA GLU A 330 11.05 12.50 11.84
C GLU A 330 10.45 13.06 10.55
N GLU A 331 10.79 12.51 9.37
CA GLU A 331 10.20 12.90 8.07
C GLU A 331 8.67 12.77 8.06
N LEU A 332 8.13 11.69 8.64
CA LEU A 332 6.69 11.50 8.78
C LEU A 332 6.06 12.57 9.68
N MET A 333 6.69 12.86 10.82
CA MET A 333 6.20 13.88 11.76
C MET A 333 6.19 15.27 11.13
N ASP A 334 7.24 15.64 10.38
CA ASP A 334 7.32 16.90 9.65
C ASP A 334 6.19 16.99 8.61
N THR A 335 5.98 15.93 7.82
CA THR A 335 4.89 15.87 6.83
C THR A 335 3.51 16.06 7.48
N VAL A 336 3.27 15.40 8.62
CA VAL A 336 2.01 15.54 9.37
C VAL A 336 1.86 16.96 9.93
N GLN A 337 2.95 17.54 10.45
CA GLN A 337 2.93 18.89 10.99
C GLN A 337 2.68 19.93 9.90
N ASP A 338 3.32 19.79 8.73
CA ASP A 338 3.12 20.68 7.59
C ASP A 338 1.66 20.60 7.08
N THR A 339 1.14 19.38 6.92
CA THR A 339 -0.27 19.17 6.56
C THR A 339 -1.21 19.85 7.55
N LEU A 340 -0.94 19.74 8.85
CA LEU A 340 -1.73 20.38 9.89
C LEU A 340 -1.64 21.91 9.81
N ASN A 341 -0.46 22.46 9.52
CA ASN A 341 -0.24 23.89 9.36
C ASN A 341 -0.98 24.43 8.12
N ASP A 342 -0.91 23.70 7.00
CA ASP A 342 -1.65 24.05 5.79
C ASP A 342 -3.16 24.04 6.02
N LEU A 343 -3.67 23.01 6.69
CA LEU A 343 -5.09 22.98 7.08
C LEU A 343 -5.47 24.14 7.99
N LYS A 344 -4.63 24.48 8.98
CA LYS A 344 -4.89 25.68 9.83
C LYS A 344 -4.93 26.97 9.03
N ALA A 345 -4.02 27.11 8.05
CA ALA A 345 -3.98 28.30 7.18
C ALA A 345 -5.29 28.46 6.38
N LEU A 346 -5.86 27.36 5.85
CA LEU A 346 -7.16 27.38 5.16
C LEU A 346 -8.31 27.88 6.06
N PHE A 347 -8.19 27.70 7.37
CA PHE A 347 -9.19 28.12 8.35
C PHE A 347 -8.74 29.34 9.17
N ASN A 348 -8.00 30.29 8.55
CA ASN A 348 -7.54 31.55 9.15
C ASN A 348 -6.74 31.37 10.46
N ASN A 349 -5.93 30.29 10.53
CA ASN A 349 -5.16 29.90 11.71
C ASN A 349 -6.00 29.73 12.97
N ALA A 350 -7.20 29.18 12.83
CA ALA A 350 -8.07 28.90 13.95
C ALA A 350 -7.37 28.09 15.05
N PRO A 351 -7.46 28.48 16.32
CA PRO A 351 -6.81 27.78 17.43
C PRO A 351 -7.35 26.36 17.62
N ASP A 352 -8.63 26.13 17.34
CA ASP A 352 -9.28 24.82 17.30
C ASP A 352 -9.81 24.54 15.89
N LEU A 353 -9.05 23.73 15.14
CA LEU A 353 -9.37 23.37 13.76
C LEU A 353 -10.66 22.55 13.67
N LYS A 354 -10.95 21.67 14.65
CA LYS A 354 -12.16 20.84 14.64
C LYS A 354 -13.41 21.70 14.77
N VAL A 355 -13.38 22.70 15.66
CA VAL A 355 -14.48 23.64 15.83
C VAL A 355 -14.66 24.48 14.57
N ALA A 356 -13.57 24.95 13.97
CA ALA A 356 -13.62 25.74 12.74
C ALA A 356 -14.24 24.94 11.58
N ILE A 357 -13.77 23.70 11.35
CA ILE A 357 -14.30 22.83 10.31
C ILE A 357 -15.79 22.55 10.53
N ARG A 358 -16.19 22.23 11.75
CA ARG A 358 -17.61 21.99 12.07
C ARG A 358 -18.47 23.21 11.76
N LYS A 359 -18.02 24.39 12.17
CA LYS A 359 -18.70 25.64 11.87
C LYS A 359 -18.92 25.81 10.36
N TYR A 360 -17.89 25.62 9.52
CA TYR A 360 -18.02 25.72 8.06
C TYR A 360 -18.96 24.67 7.46
N ILE A 361 -18.98 23.44 8.02
CA ILE A 361 -19.94 22.40 7.60
C ILE A 361 -21.37 22.84 7.90
N ASP A 362 -21.62 23.37 9.11
CA ASP A 362 -22.95 23.83 9.54
C ASP A 362 -23.40 25.05 8.73
N GLU A 363 -22.50 26.00 8.49
CA GLU A 363 -22.77 27.20 7.65
C GLU A 363 -23.10 26.76 6.21
N ASN A 364 -22.35 25.82 5.63
CA ASN A 364 -22.60 25.31 4.28
C ASN A 364 -23.98 24.62 4.19
N ALA A 365 -24.34 23.82 5.20
CA ALA A 365 -25.67 23.20 5.28
C ALA A 365 -26.79 24.28 5.39
N GLY A 366 -26.57 25.29 6.18
CA GLY A 366 -27.50 26.43 6.29
C GLY A 366 -27.66 27.20 4.98
N LEU A 367 -26.55 27.51 4.31
CA LEU A 367 -26.56 28.20 3.01
C LEU A 367 -27.27 27.36 1.94
N LYS A 368 -27.05 26.05 1.89
CA LYS A 368 -27.77 25.16 0.96
C LYS A 368 -29.27 25.20 1.17
N LYS A 369 -29.72 25.19 2.44
CA LYS A 369 -31.13 25.28 2.77
C LYS A 369 -31.73 26.64 2.34
N GLN A 370 -31.01 27.74 2.60
CA GLN A 370 -31.43 29.08 2.17
C GLN A 370 -31.52 29.18 0.63
N VAL A 371 -30.57 28.61 -0.09
CA VAL A 371 -30.62 28.55 -1.55
C VAL A 371 -31.84 27.76 -2.03
N GLU A 372 -32.16 26.62 -1.40
CA GLU A 372 -33.34 25.81 -1.74
C GLU A 372 -34.65 26.61 -1.46
N GLU A 373 -34.75 27.25 -0.33
CA GLU A 373 -35.89 28.11 0.02
C GLU A 373 -36.06 29.27 -0.96
N PHE A 374 -34.97 30.00 -1.27
CA PHE A 374 -34.96 31.04 -2.27
C PHE A 374 -35.37 30.57 -3.67
N MET A 375 -34.89 29.38 -4.08
CA MET A 375 -35.27 28.79 -5.36
C MET A 375 -36.74 28.38 -5.40
N LYS A 376 -37.32 27.90 -4.29
CA LYS A 376 -38.77 27.65 -4.15
C LYS A 376 -39.61 28.91 -4.27
N GLU A 377 -39.22 29.99 -3.54
CA GLU A 377 -39.91 31.27 -3.63
C GLU A 377 -39.88 31.86 -5.03
N LYS A 378 -38.70 31.83 -5.67
CA LYS A 378 -38.50 32.28 -7.05
C LYS A 378 -39.32 31.44 -8.05
N GLY A 379 -39.40 30.11 -7.80
CA GLY A 379 -40.23 29.18 -8.56
C GLY A 379 -41.72 29.52 -8.45
N ALA A 380 -42.22 29.79 -7.23
CA ALA A 380 -43.61 30.14 -7.01
C ALA A 380 -43.99 31.47 -7.67
N ALA A 381 -43.15 32.53 -7.55
CA ALA A 381 -43.35 33.82 -8.20
C ALA A 381 -43.35 33.66 -9.74
N LEU A 382 -42.46 32.84 -10.27
CA LEU A 382 -42.40 32.56 -11.70
C LEU A 382 -43.63 31.79 -12.18
N LYS A 383 -44.10 30.82 -11.42
CA LYS A 383 -45.32 30.06 -11.72
C LYS A 383 -46.52 31.01 -11.85
N ALA A 384 -46.74 31.94 -10.91
CA ALA A 384 -47.81 32.91 -10.99
C ALA A 384 -47.77 33.72 -12.29
N ARG A 385 -46.57 34.21 -12.67
CA ARG A 385 -46.40 34.93 -13.96
C ARG A 385 -46.67 34.05 -15.18
N LEU A 386 -46.33 32.78 -15.13
CA LEU A 386 -46.57 31.83 -16.24
C LEU A 386 -48.07 31.54 -16.38
N VAL A 387 -48.84 31.48 -15.31
CA VAL A 387 -50.31 31.34 -15.34
C VAL A 387 -50.97 32.58 -15.95
N GLU A 388 -50.57 33.80 -15.52
CA GLU A 388 -51.08 35.06 -16.05
C GLU A 388 -50.79 35.23 -17.53
N ASN A 389 -49.62 34.78 -18.00
CA ASN A 389 -49.22 34.91 -19.40
C ASN A 389 -49.62 33.71 -20.30
N ALA A 390 -50.40 32.77 -19.76
CA ALA A 390 -50.87 31.64 -20.55
C ALA A 390 -51.83 32.13 -21.62
N LYS A 391 -51.58 31.74 -22.88
CA LYS A 391 -52.38 32.08 -24.05
C LYS A 391 -53.36 30.97 -24.39
N GLU A 392 -54.60 31.31 -24.66
CA GLU A 392 -55.55 30.30 -25.15
C GLU A 392 -55.45 30.22 -26.69
N ILE A 393 -55.19 29.01 -27.18
CA ILE A 393 -55.09 28.72 -28.63
C ILE A 393 -55.97 27.49 -28.90
N ASN A 394 -57.02 27.67 -29.71
CA ASN A 394 -57.98 26.60 -30.04
C ASN A 394 -58.54 25.85 -28.80
N GLY A 395 -58.86 26.57 -27.72
CA GLY A 395 -59.37 25.99 -26.47
C GLY A 395 -58.32 25.34 -25.57
N VAL A 396 -57.02 25.41 -25.94
CA VAL A 396 -55.93 24.88 -25.12
C VAL A 396 -55.13 26.06 -24.49
N LYS A 397 -54.91 26.07 -23.18
CA LYS A 397 -54.03 27.01 -22.51
C LYS A 397 -52.57 26.63 -22.73
N VAL A 398 -51.86 27.47 -23.45
CA VAL A 398 -50.45 27.28 -23.81
C VAL A 398 -49.56 28.15 -22.91
N VAL A 399 -48.71 27.52 -22.14
CA VAL A 399 -47.64 28.18 -21.35
C VAL A 399 -46.31 27.96 -22.07
N LYS A 400 -45.68 29.05 -22.52
CA LYS A 400 -44.39 29.05 -23.18
C LYS A 400 -43.42 29.98 -22.47
N ALA A 401 -42.27 29.49 -22.07
CA ALA A 401 -41.23 30.28 -21.38
C ALA A 401 -39.82 29.75 -21.65
N ILE A 402 -38.84 30.65 -21.46
CA ILE A 402 -37.43 30.29 -21.29
C ILE A 402 -37.03 30.77 -19.91
N ILE A 403 -36.51 29.86 -19.06
CA ILE A 403 -36.21 30.13 -17.66
C ILE A 403 -34.79 29.67 -17.35
N PRO A 404 -33.93 30.52 -16.73
CA PRO A 404 -32.57 30.12 -16.33
C PRO A 404 -32.60 29.40 -14.98
N MET A 405 -33.20 28.21 -14.93
CA MET A 405 -33.28 27.36 -13.73
C MET A 405 -32.93 25.92 -14.07
N SER A 406 -32.53 25.14 -13.04
CA SER A 406 -32.22 23.72 -13.22
C SER A 406 -33.44 22.90 -13.68
N ALA A 407 -33.18 21.78 -14.32
CA ALA A 407 -34.20 20.88 -14.85
C ALA A 407 -35.21 20.45 -13.78
N ASP A 408 -34.76 20.18 -12.55
CA ASP A 408 -35.61 19.74 -11.45
C ASP A 408 -36.61 20.86 -11.02
N VAL A 409 -36.15 22.09 -10.90
CA VAL A 409 -37.00 23.24 -10.57
C VAL A 409 -38.02 23.48 -11.68
N VAL A 410 -37.62 23.40 -12.95
CA VAL A 410 -38.52 23.55 -14.11
C VAL A 410 -39.58 22.44 -14.13
N LYS A 411 -39.19 21.22 -13.84
CA LYS A 411 -40.09 20.07 -13.75
C LYS A 411 -41.12 20.27 -12.63
N ASP A 412 -40.69 20.74 -11.44
CA ASP A 412 -41.59 21.04 -10.31
C ASP A 412 -42.60 22.15 -10.67
N ILE A 413 -42.13 23.22 -11.33
CA ILE A 413 -43.00 24.28 -11.82
C ILE A 413 -44.03 23.73 -12.82
N ALA A 414 -43.63 22.88 -13.75
CA ALA A 414 -44.53 22.27 -14.72
C ALA A 414 -45.60 21.41 -14.05
N PHE A 415 -45.24 20.61 -13.04
CA PHE A 415 -46.19 19.82 -12.26
C PHE A 415 -47.16 20.71 -11.46
N GLN A 416 -46.68 21.80 -10.86
CA GLN A 416 -47.52 22.76 -10.14
C GLN A 416 -48.50 23.47 -11.08
N LEU A 417 -48.06 23.83 -12.31
CA LEU A 417 -48.94 24.41 -13.35
C LEU A 417 -50.05 23.41 -13.74
N LYS A 418 -49.73 22.12 -13.86
CA LYS A 418 -50.74 21.08 -14.10
C LYS A 418 -51.76 20.95 -12.96
N GLY A 419 -51.32 21.18 -11.71
CA GLY A 419 -52.19 21.18 -10.56
C GLY A 419 -53.19 22.37 -10.55
N GLU A 420 -52.74 23.55 -11.01
CA GLU A 420 -53.59 24.78 -11.06
C GLU A 420 -54.48 24.80 -12.33
N ILE A 421 -54.00 24.26 -13.43
CA ILE A 421 -54.75 24.20 -14.69
C ILE A 421 -54.87 22.71 -15.08
N PRO A 422 -55.84 22.00 -14.52
CA PRO A 422 -55.93 20.54 -14.64
C PRO A 422 -56.40 20.03 -16.01
N ALA A 423 -57.00 20.93 -16.81
CA ALA A 423 -57.54 20.57 -18.13
C ALA A 423 -57.11 21.54 -19.21
N ASN A 424 -56.97 21.04 -20.45
CA ASN A 424 -56.59 21.78 -21.64
C ASN A 424 -55.27 22.59 -21.49
N LEU A 425 -54.27 21.97 -20.82
CA LEU A 425 -52.98 22.63 -20.55
C LEU A 425 -51.88 22.02 -21.45
N PHE A 426 -51.13 22.90 -22.13
CA PHE A 426 -49.91 22.57 -22.83
C PHE A 426 -48.76 23.49 -22.32
N VAL A 427 -47.73 22.91 -21.76
CA VAL A 427 -46.57 23.63 -21.19
C VAL A 427 -45.32 23.29 -21.97
N VAL A 428 -44.57 24.30 -22.40
CA VAL A 428 -43.24 24.18 -23.02
C VAL A 428 -42.30 25.18 -22.35
N ILE A 429 -41.31 24.65 -21.67
CA ILE A 429 -40.33 25.46 -20.96
C ILE A 429 -38.92 25.07 -21.39
N GLY A 430 -38.21 26.02 -21.98
CA GLY A 430 -36.78 25.94 -22.23
C GLY A 430 -35.99 26.36 -20.99
N SER A 431 -34.94 25.65 -20.64
CA SER A 431 -34.02 26.00 -19.57
C SER A 431 -32.58 25.69 -19.93
N VAL A 432 -31.64 26.22 -19.13
CA VAL A 432 -30.21 25.90 -19.27
C VAL A 432 -29.75 25.42 -17.89
N ASP A 433 -29.27 24.19 -17.81
CA ASP A 433 -28.70 23.61 -16.63
C ASP A 433 -27.26 23.17 -16.92
N ASN A 434 -26.29 23.69 -16.13
CA ASN A 434 -24.86 23.41 -16.32
C ASN A 434 -24.37 23.59 -17.79
N ASN A 435 -24.76 24.70 -18.41
CA ASN A 435 -24.52 25.04 -19.83
C ASN A 435 -25.13 24.06 -20.85
N LYS A 436 -26.06 23.18 -20.41
CA LYS A 436 -26.80 22.31 -21.33
C LYS A 436 -28.21 22.83 -21.51
N PRO A 437 -28.64 23.05 -22.76
CA PRO A 437 -30.02 23.43 -23.04
C PRO A 437 -30.94 22.24 -22.75
N MET A 438 -32.05 22.52 -22.09
CA MET A 438 -33.07 21.53 -21.72
C MET A 438 -34.43 22.01 -22.18
N LEU A 439 -35.28 21.09 -22.60
CA LEU A 439 -36.66 21.37 -22.96
C LEU A 439 -37.59 20.49 -22.11
N THR A 440 -38.47 21.12 -21.36
CA THR A 440 -39.50 20.44 -20.58
C THR A 440 -40.86 20.67 -21.27
N VAL A 441 -41.53 19.58 -21.61
CA VAL A 441 -42.88 19.62 -22.21
C VAL A 441 -43.82 18.82 -21.31
N MET A 442 -44.96 19.43 -20.98
CA MET A 442 -46.01 18.77 -20.19
C MET A 442 -47.40 19.10 -20.78
N ILE A 443 -48.28 18.13 -20.78
CA ILE A 443 -49.68 18.29 -21.17
C ILE A 443 -50.63 17.74 -20.11
N SER A 444 -51.85 18.26 -20.05
CA SER A 444 -52.90 17.77 -19.14
C SER A 444 -53.42 16.39 -19.59
N GLU A 445 -54.06 15.67 -18.68
CA GLU A 445 -54.49 14.28 -18.94
C GLU A 445 -55.62 14.16 -19.99
N ASP A 446 -56.49 15.13 -20.08
CA ASP A 446 -57.52 15.20 -21.09
C ASP A 446 -56.91 15.32 -22.50
N LEU A 447 -55.85 16.10 -22.70
CA LEU A 447 -55.11 16.18 -23.95
C LEU A 447 -54.42 14.85 -24.28
N VAL A 448 -53.90 14.15 -23.27
CA VAL A 448 -53.34 12.80 -23.49
C VAL A 448 -54.39 11.83 -23.93
N LYS A 449 -55.57 11.84 -23.31
CA LYS A 449 -56.75 11.00 -23.70
C LYS A 449 -57.26 11.35 -25.10
N ALA A 450 -57.10 12.62 -25.52
CA ALA A 450 -57.44 13.06 -26.89
C ALA A 450 -56.36 12.71 -27.92
N GLY A 451 -55.34 11.90 -27.58
CA GLY A 451 -54.31 11.41 -28.48
C GLY A 451 -53.10 12.33 -28.67
N GLN A 452 -52.97 13.39 -27.84
CA GLN A 452 -51.79 14.25 -27.83
C GLN A 452 -50.65 13.56 -27.06
N ASN A 453 -49.40 13.81 -27.48
CA ASN A 453 -48.24 13.19 -26.87
C ASN A 453 -47.14 14.25 -26.66
N ALA A 454 -46.75 14.47 -25.40
CA ALA A 454 -45.70 15.41 -25.02
C ALA A 454 -44.31 15.06 -25.61
N GLY A 455 -44.05 13.80 -25.91
CA GLY A 455 -42.79 13.35 -26.49
C GLY A 455 -42.62 13.70 -27.98
N LYS A 456 -43.73 13.87 -28.75
CA LYS A 456 -43.67 14.23 -30.17
C LYS A 456 -42.97 15.56 -30.43
N PRO A 457 -43.26 16.67 -29.72
CA PRO A 457 -42.55 17.94 -29.90
C PRO A 457 -41.06 17.84 -29.63
N VAL A 458 -40.64 16.99 -28.71
CA VAL A 458 -39.23 16.82 -28.33
C VAL A 458 -38.45 16.05 -29.38
N SER A 459 -39.10 15.11 -30.10
CA SER A 459 -38.44 14.31 -31.14
C SER A 459 -38.15 15.08 -32.43
N TYR A 460 -38.77 16.26 -32.64
CA TYR A 460 -38.52 17.12 -33.81
C TYR A 460 -37.46 18.22 -33.54
N THR A 461 -37.01 18.35 -32.32
CA THR A 461 -35.92 19.28 -31.96
C THR A 461 -34.59 18.51 -31.91
N HIS A 462 -33.86 18.52 -33.01
CA HIS A 462 -32.44 18.20 -33.00
C HIS A 462 -31.73 19.36 -32.30
N LEU A 463 -31.45 19.22 -31.00
CA LEU A 463 -30.59 20.09 -30.20
C LEU A 463 -29.25 19.41 -29.97
#